data_5064271e24ea04ef46b7a3003a2cee7b
#
_entry.id   5064271e24ea04ef46b7a3003a2cee7b
#
_cell.length_a   1.000
_cell.length_b   1.000
_cell.length_c   1.000
_cell.angle_alpha   90.00
_cell.angle_beta   90.00
_cell.angle_gamma   90.00
#
_symmetry.space_group_name_H-M   'P 1'
#
loop_
_entity.id
_entity.type
_entity.pdbx_description
1 polymer ?
#
loop_
_entity_poly.entity_id
_entity_poly.type
_entity_poly.pdbx_seq_one_letter_code
_entity_poly.pdbx_strand_id
1 'polypeptide(L)'
;MSDTDKLHEFIGEEYKYGFTTDVEYDEFPKGLNEDIIRQLSAIKNEPEWMLEFRLKAFRAWSEMEEPQWFNASYVKPVFDQIQYYSAPKSKPSLESLDELDPAIKDTYDRLGIPLDEQERLAGVAVDAVFDSVSVFTSFKEKLANAGVIFCSISEAIQKYPELVKKYMGSVIPARDNFYSALNSAVFSDGSFTYVPKDTISPMELSTYFRINNMDSGQFERTLIIAEENSFVSYLEGCTAPMFDTNQLHAAVVELIAMDGAEIKYSTIQNWYSGDEKGVGGIYNFVTKRGLAKGNGSKISWTQLETGSAVTLKYPSVILQGDNSVGEFYSVAVTSKRQQADTGTKMIHLGKNTKSTIISKGISAGESQNSYRGLVKIGKNAENARNYSQCDSMLIGQTCGAHTFPYIESANPTGKIEHEATTSRVGEEQIFYLQQRGMSEQDAISMIVNGFVKEVLKELPMEFAIEANKLLDIKLEGSVG
;
A
#
# COMPACT_ATOMS: atom_id res chain seq x y z
N MET A 1 35.06 -15.36 20.50
CA MET A 1 33.63 -14.99 20.36
C MET A 1 32.85 -16.29 20.30
N SER A 2 31.98 -16.52 21.27
CA SER A 2 31.12 -17.70 21.27
C SER A 2 30.04 -17.53 20.20
N ASP A 3 29.46 -18.65 19.73
CA ASP A 3 28.32 -18.57 18.77
C ASP A 3 27.15 -17.78 19.35
N THR A 4 27.04 -17.70 20.66
CA THR A 4 26.09 -16.85 21.41
C THR A 4 26.38 -15.36 21.23
N ASP A 5 27.64 -14.92 21.13
CA ASP A 5 27.99 -13.52 20.92
C ASP A 5 27.67 -13.07 19.50
N LYS A 6 27.83 -13.96 18.53
CA LYS A 6 27.39 -13.72 17.13
C LYS A 6 25.88 -13.70 16.99
N LEU A 7 25.17 -14.53 17.80
CA LEU A 7 23.72 -14.54 17.85
C LEU A 7 23.18 -13.24 18.44
N HIS A 8 23.82 -12.70 19.49
CA HIS A 8 23.46 -11.41 20.08
C HIS A 8 23.76 -10.21 19.15
N GLU A 9 24.79 -10.30 18.32
CA GLU A 9 25.10 -9.29 17.30
C GLU A 9 24.05 -9.33 16.15
N PHE A 10 23.53 -10.50 15.80
CA PHE A 10 22.47 -10.68 14.80
C PHE A 10 21.06 -10.34 15.33
N ILE A 11 20.76 -10.66 16.59
CA ILE A 11 19.47 -10.34 17.25
C ILE A 11 19.34 -8.82 17.51
N GLY A 12 20.45 -8.08 17.46
CA GLY A 12 20.51 -6.63 17.62
C GLY A 12 20.51 -5.84 16.32
N GLU A 13 20.24 -6.43 15.15
CA GLU A 13 20.03 -5.61 13.96
C GLU A 13 18.77 -4.76 14.14
N GLU A 14 19.01 -3.51 14.57
CA GLU A 14 18.01 -2.46 14.61
C GLU A 14 17.28 -2.41 13.26
N TYR A 15 15.97 -2.18 13.31
CA TYR A 15 15.15 -1.99 12.11
C TYR A 15 15.89 -1.06 11.13
N LYS A 16 16.44 -1.63 10.06
CA LYS A 16 17.35 -0.99 9.08
C LYS A 16 16.84 0.37 8.59
N TYR A 17 15.53 0.55 8.53
CA TYR A 17 14.85 1.75 8.05
C TYR A 17 14.48 2.73 9.18
N GLY A 18 14.88 2.44 10.42
CA GLY A 18 14.51 3.20 11.62
C GLY A 18 15.23 4.55 11.81
N PHE A 19 16.16 4.91 10.93
CA PHE A 19 16.89 6.18 11.00
C PHE A 19 16.04 7.37 10.55
N THR A 20 16.36 8.56 11.07
CA THR A 20 15.82 9.85 10.62
C THR A 20 16.84 10.59 9.77
N THR A 21 16.36 11.42 8.85
CA THR A 21 17.18 12.32 8.04
C THR A 21 17.09 13.72 8.63
N ASP A 22 18.23 14.34 8.90
CA ASP A 22 18.29 15.71 9.45
C ASP A 22 18.18 16.72 8.31
N VAL A 23 16.99 17.32 8.17
CA VAL A 23 16.67 18.35 7.19
C VAL A 23 15.83 19.45 7.86
N GLU A 24 15.93 20.67 7.36
CA GLU A 24 15.03 21.76 7.78
C GLU A 24 13.66 21.61 7.12
N TYR A 25 12.60 21.88 7.90
CA TYR A 25 11.22 21.72 7.46
C TYR A 25 10.45 23.03 7.36
N ASP A 26 9.53 23.08 6.40
CA ASP A 26 8.37 23.95 6.39
C ASP A 26 7.18 23.15 6.91
N GLU A 27 6.60 23.59 8.01
CA GLU A 27 5.58 22.84 8.73
C GLU A 27 4.35 23.70 9.03
N PHE A 28 3.18 23.06 8.97
CA PHE A 28 1.94 23.68 9.43
C PHE A 28 1.72 23.44 10.94
N PRO A 29 0.92 24.28 11.61
CA PRO A 29 0.50 24.00 12.97
C PRO A 29 -0.35 22.73 13.04
N LYS A 30 -0.38 22.10 14.22
CA LYS A 30 -1.22 20.92 14.49
C LYS A 30 -2.70 21.25 14.42
N GLY A 31 -3.50 20.25 14.06
CA GLY A 31 -4.96 20.35 13.95
C GLY A 31 -5.44 20.63 12.53
N LEU A 32 -6.73 20.35 12.29
CA LEU A 32 -7.35 20.44 10.98
C LEU A 32 -8.58 21.37 11.02
N ASN A 33 -8.56 22.38 10.15
CA ASN A 33 -9.66 23.31 9.92
C ASN A 33 -9.62 23.84 8.48
N GLU A 34 -10.60 24.63 8.06
CA GLU A 34 -10.65 25.19 6.71
C GLU A 34 -9.44 26.08 6.38
N ASP A 35 -8.84 26.78 7.37
CA ASP A 35 -7.69 27.66 7.14
C ASP A 35 -6.43 26.84 6.79
N ILE A 36 -6.21 25.71 7.47
CA ILE A 36 -5.12 24.79 7.16
C ILE A 36 -5.28 24.22 5.73
N ILE A 37 -6.50 23.89 5.31
CA ILE A 37 -6.78 23.40 3.96
C ILE A 37 -6.51 24.49 2.92
N ARG A 38 -6.89 25.73 3.18
CA ARG A 38 -6.60 26.87 2.31
C ARG A 38 -5.10 27.14 2.19
N GLN A 39 -4.37 27.04 3.31
CA GLN A 39 -2.91 27.16 3.31
C GLN A 39 -2.26 26.04 2.52
N LEU A 40 -2.72 24.78 2.68
CA LEU A 40 -2.22 23.63 1.91
C LEU A 40 -2.42 23.83 0.41
N SER A 41 -3.61 24.23 -0.01
CA SER A 41 -3.93 24.52 -1.41
C SER A 41 -3.09 25.69 -1.96
N ALA A 42 -2.87 26.71 -1.15
CA ALA A 42 -2.06 27.89 -1.54
C ALA A 42 -0.57 27.53 -1.72
N ILE A 43 0.04 26.79 -0.78
CA ILE A 43 1.46 26.40 -0.88
C ILE A 43 1.72 25.46 -2.07
N LYS A 44 0.71 24.65 -2.44
CA LYS A 44 0.73 23.78 -3.63
C LYS A 44 0.37 24.51 -4.93
N ASN A 45 0.03 25.80 -4.88
CA ASN A 45 -0.44 26.60 -6.03
C ASN A 45 -1.59 25.91 -6.77
N GLU A 46 -2.53 25.32 -6.05
CA GLU A 46 -3.63 24.57 -6.66
C GLU A 46 -4.68 25.48 -7.29
N PRO A 47 -5.32 25.06 -8.40
CA PRO A 47 -6.44 25.78 -8.99
C PRO A 47 -7.67 25.74 -8.06
N GLU A 48 -8.56 26.72 -8.18
CA GLU A 48 -9.73 26.90 -7.31
C GLU A 48 -10.62 25.65 -7.20
N TRP A 49 -10.82 24.92 -8.30
CA TRP A 49 -11.61 23.68 -8.28
C TRP A 49 -11.03 22.61 -7.35
N MET A 50 -9.69 22.61 -7.15
CA MET A 50 -9.03 21.68 -6.25
C MET A 50 -9.24 22.09 -4.80
N LEU A 51 -9.18 23.37 -4.49
CA LEU A 51 -9.53 23.89 -3.16
C LEU A 51 -11.00 23.59 -2.83
N GLU A 52 -11.91 23.77 -3.76
CA GLU A 52 -13.33 23.41 -3.58
C GLU A 52 -13.52 21.92 -3.28
N PHE A 53 -12.78 21.04 -4.02
CA PHE A 53 -12.79 19.60 -3.77
C PHE A 53 -12.34 19.26 -2.34
N ARG A 54 -11.25 19.88 -1.87
CA ARG A 54 -10.72 19.70 -0.52
C ARG A 54 -11.68 20.16 0.56
N LEU A 55 -12.24 21.35 0.42
CA LEU A 55 -13.21 21.91 1.38
C LEU A 55 -14.50 21.09 1.45
N LYS A 56 -14.97 20.60 0.31
CA LYS A 56 -16.12 19.68 0.26
C LYS A 56 -15.81 18.36 0.99
N ALA A 57 -14.61 17.83 0.80
CA ALA A 57 -14.17 16.62 1.49
C ALA A 57 -14.04 16.82 3.01
N PHE A 58 -13.48 17.95 3.44
CA PHE A 58 -13.36 18.30 4.85
C PHE A 58 -14.73 18.40 5.53
N ARG A 59 -15.67 19.11 4.93
CA ARG A 59 -17.05 19.22 5.46
C ARG A 59 -17.72 17.83 5.54
N ALA A 60 -17.50 16.99 4.54
CA ALA A 60 -17.99 15.62 4.57
C ALA A 60 -17.36 14.81 5.71
N TRP A 61 -16.06 14.94 5.91
CA TRP A 61 -15.31 14.27 6.98
C TRP A 61 -15.78 14.73 8.38
N SER A 62 -15.99 16.03 8.58
CA SER A 62 -16.44 16.58 9.87
C SER A 62 -17.84 16.13 10.29
N GLU A 63 -18.67 15.65 9.35
CA GLU A 63 -19.98 15.06 9.59
C GLU A 63 -19.94 13.55 9.85
N MET A 64 -18.78 12.88 9.61
CA MET A 64 -18.65 11.43 9.75
C MET A 64 -18.12 11.05 11.12
N GLU A 65 -18.54 9.88 11.58
CA GLU A 65 -17.93 9.22 12.74
C GLU A 65 -16.83 8.26 12.28
N GLU A 66 -15.75 8.18 13.06
CA GLU A 66 -14.71 7.20 12.83
C GLU A 66 -15.27 5.78 12.95
N PRO A 67 -15.06 4.92 11.94
CA PRO A 67 -15.65 3.58 11.95
C PRO A 67 -15.08 2.71 13.08
N GLN A 68 -15.88 1.77 13.59
CA GLN A 68 -15.54 0.87 14.71
C GLN A 68 -15.79 -0.61 14.37
N TRP A 69 -16.07 -0.94 13.11
CA TRP A 69 -16.49 -2.29 12.71
C TRP A 69 -15.34 -3.27 12.48
N PHE A 70 -14.10 -2.80 12.43
CA PHE A 70 -12.93 -3.66 12.23
C PHE A 70 -12.52 -4.40 13.50
N ASN A 71 -11.83 -5.51 13.31
CA ASN A 71 -11.35 -6.36 14.39
C ASN A 71 -9.92 -5.94 14.82
N ALA A 72 -9.77 -4.72 15.28
CA ALA A 72 -8.54 -4.18 15.85
C ALA A 72 -8.85 -3.28 17.04
N SER A 73 -8.04 -3.35 18.07
CA SER A 73 -8.15 -2.50 19.25
C SER A 73 -6.92 -1.60 19.35
N TYR A 74 -7.10 -0.30 19.28
CA TYR A 74 -6.03 0.69 19.30
C TYR A 74 -6.48 2.00 19.92
N VAL A 75 -5.52 2.81 20.35
CA VAL A 75 -5.79 4.17 20.80
C VAL A 75 -6.08 5.03 19.56
N LYS A 76 -7.27 5.62 19.51
CA LYS A 76 -7.68 6.43 18.36
C LYS A 76 -6.74 7.61 18.14
N PRO A 77 -6.41 7.94 16.88
CA PRO A 77 -5.67 9.16 16.57
C PRO A 77 -6.39 10.42 17.10
N VAL A 78 -5.64 11.31 17.69
CA VAL A 78 -6.15 12.64 18.10
C VAL A 78 -5.91 13.59 16.93
N PHE A 79 -6.90 13.77 16.07
CA PHE A 79 -6.77 14.52 14.81
C PHE A 79 -6.31 15.98 15.02
N ASP A 80 -6.63 16.58 16.15
CA ASP A 80 -6.17 17.93 16.53
C ASP A 80 -4.68 17.99 16.92
N GLN A 81 -4.03 16.85 17.10
CA GLN A 81 -2.61 16.74 17.41
C GLN A 81 -1.75 16.35 16.20
N ILE A 82 -2.37 16.06 15.06
CA ILE A 82 -1.69 15.69 13.83
C ILE A 82 -1.29 16.96 13.07
N GLN A 83 -0.08 16.95 12.53
CA GLN A 83 0.43 17.93 11.58
C GLN A 83 0.12 17.44 10.17
N TYR A 84 -0.61 18.24 9.38
CA TYR A 84 -1.15 17.81 8.08
C TYR A 84 -0.27 18.18 6.87
N TYR A 85 0.83 18.88 7.13
CA TYR A 85 1.82 19.19 6.11
C TYR A 85 3.20 19.38 6.75
N SER A 86 4.18 18.69 6.21
CA SER A 86 5.60 18.82 6.53
C SER A 86 6.39 18.55 5.26
N ALA A 87 7.24 19.47 4.86
CA ALA A 87 8.09 19.31 3.69
C ALA A 87 9.49 19.83 3.97
N PRO A 88 10.55 19.18 3.45
CA PRO A 88 11.88 19.75 3.52
C PRO A 88 11.91 21.09 2.78
N LYS A 89 12.67 22.07 3.30
CA LYS A 89 12.82 23.41 2.69
C LYS A 89 13.54 23.43 1.34
N SER A 90 13.92 22.26 0.81
CA SER A 90 14.45 22.10 -0.53
C SER A 90 13.39 22.42 -1.59
N LYS A 91 13.81 22.91 -2.74
CA LYS A 91 12.88 23.20 -3.86
C LYS A 91 12.14 21.93 -4.28
N PRO A 92 10.80 21.94 -4.35
CA PRO A 92 10.04 20.81 -4.85
C PRO A 92 10.30 20.62 -6.36
N SER A 93 10.26 19.35 -6.82
CA SER A 93 10.37 18.95 -8.24
C SER A 93 11.64 19.46 -8.92
N LEU A 94 12.76 18.84 -8.61
CA LEU A 94 14.05 19.13 -9.24
C LEU A 94 14.13 18.51 -10.63
N GLU A 95 14.75 19.22 -11.58
CA GLU A 95 15.00 18.73 -12.95
C GLU A 95 16.24 17.83 -13.01
N SER A 96 17.15 17.95 -12.02
CA SER A 96 18.39 17.19 -11.93
C SER A 96 18.64 16.68 -10.52
N LEU A 97 19.23 15.48 -10.40
CA LEU A 97 19.70 14.91 -9.13
C LEU A 97 20.77 15.76 -8.43
N ASP A 98 21.53 16.56 -9.18
CA ASP A 98 22.56 17.44 -8.63
C ASP A 98 21.98 18.59 -7.78
N GLU A 99 20.69 18.88 -7.95
CA GLU A 99 19.98 19.89 -7.18
C GLU A 99 19.33 19.33 -5.91
N LEU A 100 19.28 17.98 -5.76
CA LEU A 100 18.69 17.32 -4.61
C LEU A 100 19.56 17.52 -3.37
N ASP A 101 18.91 17.73 -2.22
CA ASP A 101 19.59 17.77 -0.93
C ASP A 101 20.38 16.47 -0.73
N PRO A 102 21.71 16.55 -0.47
CA PRO A 102 22.54 15.36 -0.30
C PRO A 102 22.08 14.44 0.81
N ALA A 103 21.46 14.96 1.88
CA ALA A 103 20.92 14.14 2.97
C ALA A 103 19.72 13.31 2.53
N ILE A 104 18.88 13.86 1.65
CA ILE A 104 17.73 13.13 1.07
C ILE A 104 18.27 12.06 0.09
N LYS A 105 19.25 12.39 -0.75
CA LYS A 105 19.87 11.40 -1.64
C LYS A 105 20.46 10.24 -0.85
N ASP A 106 21.28 10.51 0.18
CA ASP A 106 21.86 9.49 1.07
C ASP A 106 20.78 8.61 1.72
N THR A 107 19.65 9.22 2.07
CA THR A 107 18.50 8.47 2.62
C THR A 107 18.00 7.41 1.66
N TYR A 108 17.74 7.74 0.41
CA TYR A 108 17.27 6.77 -0.59
C TYR A 108 18.35 5.72 -0.94
N ASP A 109 19.62 6.09 -0.99
CA ASP A 109 20.72 5.16 -1.20
C ASP A 109 20.80 4.14 -0.04
N ARG A 110 20.69 4.60 1.21
CA ARG A 110 20.63 3.72 2.40
C ARG A 110 19.39 2.81 2.42
N LEU A 111 18.29 3.26 1.84
CA LEU A 111 17.08 2.44 1.66
C LEU A 111 17.26 1.39 0.55
N GLY A 112 18.33 1.46 -0.23
CA GLY A 112 18.57 0.58 -1.37
C GLY A 112 17.76 0.99 -2.60
N ILE A 113 17.39 2.27 -2.71
CA ILE A 113 16.62 2.86 -3.80
C ILE A 113 17.45 3.97 -4.43
N PRO A 114 18.49 3.64 -5.20
CA PRO A 114 19.32 4.64 -5.84
C PRO A 114 18.48 5.49 -6.80
N LEU A 115 18.58 6.80 -6.69
CA LEU A 115 17.87 7.75 -7.56
C LEU A 115 18.59 7.95 -8.89
N ASP A 116 19.88 7.59 -8.99
CA ASP A 116 20.66 7.67 -10.21
C ASP A 116 20.20 6.63 -11.24
N GLU A 117 19.83 7.08 -12.43
CA GLU A 117 19.37 6.23 -13.52
C GLU A 117 20.43 5.24 -14.02
N GLN A 118 21.74 5.56 -13.84
CA GLN A 118 22.85 4.70 -14.25
C GLN A 118 23.14 3.58 -13.24
N GLU A 119 22.83 3.80 -11.95
CA GLU A 119 23.02 2.81 -10.89
C GLU A 119 21.83 1.84 -10.81
N ARG A 120 20.74 2.12 -11.51
CA ARG A 120 19.55 1.27 -11.53
C ARG A 120 19.68 0.13 -12.51
N LEU A 121 19.20 -1.01 -12.08
CA LEU A 121 18.87 -2.11 -12.99
C LEU A 121 17.87 -1.57 -14.03
N ALA A 122 18.24 -1.69 -15.31
CA ALA A 122 17.48 -1.16 -16.43
C ALA A 122 16.03 -1.67 -16.41
N GLY A 123 15.06 -0.78 -16.29
CA GLY A 123 13.66 -1.14 -16.47
C GLY A 123 12.65 -0.61 -15.47
N VAL A 124 13.03 0.17 -14.44
CA VAL A 124 12.09 0.74 -13.46
C VAL A 124 12.23 2.26 -13.39
N ALA A 125 11.13 3.00 -13.62
CA ALA A 125 11.05 4.42 -13.34
C ALA A 125 10.56 4.64 -11.91
N VAL A 126 11.17 5.56 -11.17
CA VAL A 126 10.84 5.82 -9.76
C VAL A 126 10.49 7.27 -9.54
N ASP A 127 9.43 7.47 -8.77
CA ASP A 127 9.07 8.73 -8.12
C ASP A 127 9.37 8.62 -6.62
N ALA A 128 10.23 9.49 -6.10
CA ALA A 128 10.64 9.52 -4.71
C ALA A 128 9.85 10.60 -3.96
N VAL A 129 9.08 10.18 -2.95
CA VAL A 129 8.26 11.07 -2.12
C VAL A 129 8.81 11.09 -0.70
N PHE A 130 9.18 12.27 -0.21
CA PHE A 130 9.69 12.50 1.14
C PHE A 130 8.72 13.38 1.91
N ASP A 131 8.10 12.82 2.95
CA ASP A 131 6.99 13.42 3.69
C ASP A 131 5.87 13.91 2.74
N SER A 132 5.64 15.22 2.67
CA SER A 132 4.52 15.81 1.92
C SER A 132 4.83 16.21 0.48
N VAL A 133 5.99 15.86 -0.07
CA VAL A 133 6.39 16.30 -1.42
C VAL A 133 7.15 15.24 -2.22
N SER A 134 6.90 15.20 -3.54
CA SER A 134 7.76 14.46 -4.47
C SER A 134 9.06 15.25 -4.67
N VAL A 135 10.18 14.59 -4.43
CA VAL A 135 11.51 15.20 -4.50
C VAL A 135 12.24 14.90 -5.81
N PHE A 136 11.90 13.79 -6.46
CA PHE A 136 12.52 13.40 -7.73
C PHE A 136 11.70 12.36 -8.49
N THR A 137 11.65 12.46 -9.83
CA THR A 137 11.05 11.44 -10.72
C THR A 137 12.02 11.11 -11.85
N SER A 138 12.39 9.83 -12.01
CA SER A 138 13.32 9.35 -13.04
C SER A 138 12.64 9.00 -14.37
N PHE A 139 13.41 8.91 -15.46
CA PHE A 139 13.00 8.46 -16.80
C PHE A 139 11.82 9.22 -17.42
N LYS A 140 11.55 10.47 -17.01
CA LYS A 140 10.43 11.29 -17.53
C LYS A 140 10.44 11.40 -19.06
N GLU A 141 11.60 11.62 -19.69
CA GLU A 141 11.70 11.77 -21.16
C GLU A 141 11.38 10.45 -21.88
N LYS A 142 11.87 9.32 -21.39
CA LYS A 142 11.64 8.01 -22.00
C LYS A 142 10.15 7.63 -21.95
N LEU A 143 9.50 7.91 -20.84
CA LEU A 143 8.05 7.70 -20.67
C LEU A 143 7.25 8.64 -21.56
N ALA A 144 7.63 9.93 -21.60
CA ALA A 144 6.98 10.94 -22.45
C ALA A 144 7.06 10.59 -23.94
N ASN A 145 8.19 10.03 -24.41
CA ASN A 145 8.35 9.54 -25.78
C ASN A 145 7.39 8.40 -26.14
N ALA A 146 6.97 7.61 -25.14
CA ALA A 146 5.92 6.60 -25.29
C ALA A 146 4.51 7.16 -25.07
N GLY A 147 4.38 8.46 -24.78
CA GLY A 147 3.13 9.12 -24.44
C GLY A 147 2.63 8.83 -23.02
N VAL A 148 3.42 8.13 -22.18
CA VAL A 148 3.06 7.82 -20.79
C VAL A 148 3.37 9.01 -19.90
N ILE A 149 2.37 9.46 -19.13
CA ILE A 149 2.56 10.48 -18.09
C ILE A 149 2.81 9.74 -16.78
N PHE A 150 3.92 10.04 -16.14
CA PHE A 150 4.26 9.58 -14.80
C PHE A 150 4.90 10.73 -14.02
N CYS A 151 4.22 11.22 -13.02
CA CYS A 151 4.65 12.37 -12.23
C CYS A 151 3.92 12.39 -10.87
N SER A 152 4.27 13.33 -9.99
CA SER A 152 3.52 13.55 -8.77
C SER A 152 2.09 14.02 -9.07
N ILE A 153 1.16 13.72 -8.16
CA ILE A 153 -0.24 14.20 -8.30
C ILE A 153 -0.30 15.74 -8.25
N SER A 154 0.59 16.39 -7.49
CA SER A 154 0.71 17.86 -7.44
C SER A 154 1.09 18.45 -8.80
N GLU A 155 2.05 17.84 -9.49
CA GLU A 155 2.43 18.22 -10.86
C GLU A 155 1.27 17.98 -11.83
N ALA A 156 0.58 16.85 -11.70
CA ALA A 156 -0.55 16.50 -12.56
C ALA A 156 -1.72 17.48 -12.43
N ILE A 157 -2.05 17.93 -11.21
CA ILE A 157 -3.09 18.93 -10.96
C ILE A 157 -2.82 20.23 -11.74
N GLN A 158 -1.56 20.61 -11.86
CA GLN A 158 -1.14 21.84 -12.56
C GLN A 158 -1.02 21.65 -14.08
N LYS A 159 -0.36 20.57 -14.52
CA LYS A 159 -0.05 20.36 -15.95
C LYS A 159 -1.15 19.64 -16.73
N TYR A 160 -1.94 18.79 -16.06
CA TYR A 160 -2.97 17.96 -16.68
C TYR A 160 -4.33 18.09 -15.96
N PRO A 161 -4.80 19.32 -15.65
CA PRO A 161 -5.99 19.54 -14.80
C PRO A 161 -7.25 18.86 -15.33
N GLU A 162 -7.42 18.77 -16.65
CA GLU A 162 -8.61 18.15 -17.25
C GLU A 162 -8.65 16.63 -17.01
N LEU A 163 -7.49 15.95 -17.06
CA LEU A 163 -7.41 14.53 -16.75
C LEU A 163 -7.68 14.29 -15.26
N VAL A 164 -7.01 15.05 -14.40
CA VAL A 164 -7.19 14.90 -12.95
C VAL A 164 -8.65 15.18 -12.55
N LYS A 165 -9.23 16.28 -13.02
CA LYS A 165 -10.62 16.67 -12.76
C LYS A 165 -11.64 15.64 -13.23
N LYS A 166 -11.36 14.97 -14.37
CA LYS A 166 -12.22 13.93 -14.94
C LYS A 166 -12.22 12.65 -14.11
N TYR A 167 -11.08 12.25 -13.58
CA TYR A 167 -10.90 10.91 -13.02
C TYR A 167 -10.76 10.88 -11.50
N MET A 168 -10.15 11.87 -10.85
CA MET A 168 -9.97 11.92 -9.41
C MET A 168 -11.32 11.98 -8.68
N GLY A 169 -11.51 11.09 -7.72
CA GLY A 169 -12.76 10.98 -6.97
C GLY A 169 -13.90 10.28 -7.74
N SER A 170 -13.65 9.78 -8.96
CA SER A 170 -14.66 9.07 -9.75
C SER A 170 -14.88 7.63 -9.28
N VAL A 171 -13.88 7.02 -8.64
CA VAL A 171 -13.93 5.66 -8.10
C VAL A 171 -14.04 5.68 -6.58
N ILE A 172 -13.37 6.63 -5.93
CA ILE A 172 -13.46 6.86 -4.48
C ILE A 172 -13.94 8.30 -4.26
N PRO A 173 -15.25 8.55 -4.22
CA PRO A 173 -15.78 9.88 -3.97
C PRO A 173 -15.41 10.38 -2.57
N ALA A 174 -15.41 11.70 -2.38
CA ALA A 174 -15.02 12.35 -1.13
C ALA A 174 -15.83 11.91 0.11
N ARG A 175 -17.00 11.29 -0.07
CA ARG A 175 -17.85 10.74 1.01
C ARG A 175 -17.84 9.21 1.06
N ASP A 176 -16.84 8.53 0.49
CA ASP A 176 -16.81 7.07 0.47
C ASP A 176 -16.67 6.47 1.89
N ASN A 177 -15.71 6.93 2.64
CA ASN A 177 -15.49 6.55 4.04
C ASN A 177 -14.71 7.64 4.77
N PHE A 178 -14.63 7.52 6.12
CA PHE A 178 -13.99 8.50 7.00
C PHE A 178 -12.55 8.83 6.59
N TYR A 179 -11.70 7.81 6.39
CA TYR A 179 -10.27 8.03 6.07
C TYR A 179 -10.05 8.52 4.63
N SER A 180 -10.89 8.11 3.67
CA SER A 180 -10.81 8.65 2.31
C SER A 180 -11.31 10.09 2.22
N ALA A 181 -12.28 10.47 3.05
CA ALA A 181 -12.73 11.86 3.17
C ALA A 181 -11.62 12.73 3.77
N LEU A 182 -10.98 12.27 4.85
CA LEU A 182 -9.82 12.93 5.43
C LEU A 182 -8.70 13.09 4.39
N ASN A 183 -8.29 12.00 3.73
CA ASN A 183 -7.29 12.05 2.68
C ASN A 183 -7.66 13.07 1.60
N SER A 184 -8.90 13.03 1.10
CA SER A 184 -9.37 13.96 0.05
C SER A 184 -9.27 15.44 0.46
N ALA A 185 -9.39 15.74 1.77
CA ALA A 185 -9.22 17.09 2.29
C ALA A 185 -7.73 17.50 2.37
N VAL A 186 -6.83 16.59 2.75
CA VAL A 186 -5.47 16.95 3.19
C VAL A 186 -4.34 16.26 2.43
N PHE A 187 -4.59 15.42 1.41
CA PHE A 187 -3.49 14.77 0.70
C PHE A 187 -2.48 15.83 0.22
N SER A 188 -1.21 15.53 0.48
CA SER A 188 -0.13 16.48 0.19
C SER A 188 0.58 16.16 -1.11
N ASP A 189 0.79 14.89 -1.41
CA ASP A 189 1.30 14.42 -2.69
C ASP A 189 0.88 12.97 -2.97
N GLY A 190 1.49 12.34 -3.94
CA GLY A 190 1.22 10.98 -4.39
C GLY A 190 1.57 10.84 -5.86
N SER A 191 1.09 9.80 -6.52
CA SER A 191 1.46 9.48 -7.88
C SER A 191 0.31 9.66 -8.87
N PHE A 192 0.64 10.18 -10.04
CA PHE A 192 -0.25 10.23 -11.19
C PHE A 192 0.35 9.47 -12.37
N THR A 193 -0.42 8.52 -12.92
CA THR A 193 -0.04 7.77 -14.11
C THR A 193 -1.17 7.78 -15.13
N TYR A 194 -0.85 8.14 -16.36
CA TYR A 194 -1.75 8.01 -17.49
C TYR A 194 -1.05 7.28 -18.63
N VAL A 195 -1.63 6.16 -19.06
CA VAL A 195 -1.12 5.37 -20.18
C VAL A 195 -2.11 5.50 -21.33
N PRO A 196 -1.69 6.08 -22.47
CA PRO A 196 -2.57 6.31 -23.60
C PRO A 196 -2.99 4.99 -24.27
N LYS A 197 -4.01 5.10 -25.12
CA LYS A 197 -4.55 4.01 -25.91
C LYS A 197 -3.46 3.26 -26.70
N ASP A 198 -3.60 1.93 -26.78
CA ASP A 198 -2.72 1.03 -27.54
C ASP A 198 -1.24 1.09 -27.12
N THR A 199 -0.97 1.48 -25.85
CA THR A 199 0.38 1.66 -25.33
C THR A 199 0.68 0.67 -24.19
N ILE A 200 1.82 0.00 -24.31
CA ILE A 200 2.42 -0.77 -23.22
C ILE A 200 3.48 0.12 -22.57
N SER A 201 3.38 0.36 -21.27
CA SER A 201 4.43 1.10 -20.56
C SER A 201 5.81 0.48 -20.82
N PRO A 202 6.80 1.25 -21.29
CA PRO A 202 8.10 0.71 -21.70
C PRO A 202 8.94 0.22 -20.52
N MET A 203 8.49 0.45 -19.31
CA MET A 203 9.14 0.03 -18.07
C MET A 203 8.12 -0.06 -16.93
N GLU A 204 8.51 -0.72 -15.85
CA GLU A 204 7.76 -0.70 -14.61
C GLU A 204 7.86 0.68 -13.95
N LEU A 205 6.78 1.10 -13.31
CA LEU A 205 6.72 2.35 -12.57
C LEU A 205 6.75 2.06 -11.08
N SER A 206 7.43 2.88 -10.30
CA SER A 206 7.47 2.74 -8.85
C SER A 206 7.40 4.08 -8.17
N THR A 207 6.60 4.20 -7.11
CA THR A 207 6.67 5.33 -6.20
C THR A 207 7.11 4.84 -4.83
N TYR A 208 8.07 5.52 -4.24
CA TYR A 208 8.60 5.19 -2.94
C TYR A 208 8.35 6.32 -1.94
N PHE A 209 7.58 6.01 -0.89
CA PHE A 209 7.19 6.95 0.15
C PHE A 209 8.06 6.77 1.39
N ARG A 210 8.67 7.87 1.84
CA ARG A 210 9.43 7.94 3.08
C ARG A 210 8.82 8.95 4.02
N ILE A 211 8.23 8.50 5.13
CA ILE A 211 7.89 9.37 6.26
C ILE A 211 9.17 9.65 7.03
N ASN A 212 9.42 10.89 7.42
CA ASN A 212 10.60 11.24 8.19
C ASN A 212 10.28 12.15 9.40
N ASN A 213 9.21 12.93 9.35
CA ASN A 213 8.80 13.81 10.44
C ASN A 213 7.91 13.08 11.47
N MET A 214 8.26 13.20 12.76
CA MET A 214 7.62 12.48 13.88
C MET A 214 6.16 12.91 14.14
N ASP A 215 5.85 14.18 14.01
CA ASP A 215 4.53 14.76 14.32
C ASP A 215 3.58 14.80 13.12
N SER A 216 4.08 14.45 11.93
CA SER A 216 3.34 14.52 10.67
C SER A 216 2.53 13.26 10.40
N GLY A 217 1.28 13.45 9.99
CA GLY A 217 0.53 12.41 9.29
C GLY A 217 0.94 12.34 7.83
N GLN A 218 0.88 11.15 7.22
CA GLN A 218 1.15 10.94 5.80
C GLN A 218 -0.16 10.71 5.05
N PHE A 219 -0.42 11.57 4.06
CA PHE A 219 -1.66 11.54 3.29
C PHE A 219 -1.35 11.55 1.80
N GLU A 220 -1.36 10.38 1.18
CA GLU A 220 -0.97 10.17 -0.21
C GLU A 220 -2.18 9.88 -1.08
N ARG A 221 -2.15 10.37 -2.32
CA ARG A 221 -3.19 10.07 -3.30
C ARG A 221 -2.61 9.63 -4.62
N THR A 222 -2.88 8.39 -5.01
CA THR A 222 -2.43 7.81 -6.28
C THR A 222 -3.61 7.65 -7.23
N LEU A 223 -3.42 8.08 -8.50
CA LEU A 223 -4.39 7.94 -9.57
C LEU A 223 -3.73 7.35 -10.80
N ILE A 224 -4.19 6.16 -11.23
CA ILE A 224 -3.67 5.47 -12.42
C ILE A 224 -4.79 5.24 -13.42
N ILE A 225 -4.60 5.71 -14.64
CA ILE A 225 -5.53 5.55 -15.74
C ILE A 225 -4.82 4.78 -16.87
N ALA A 226 -5.39 3.67 -17.29
CA ALA A 226 -4.97 2.88 -18.43
C ALA A 226 -6.07 2.95 -19.50
N GLU A 227 -5.78 3.63 -20.60
CA GLU A 227 -6.71 3.78 -21.72
C GLU A 227 -6.80 2.46 -22.52
N GLU A 228 -7.67 2.42 -23.53
CA GLU A 228 -7.99 1.22 -24.33
C GLU A 228 -6.74 0.47 -24.81
N ASN A 229 -6.70 -0.87 -24.59
CA ASN A 229 -5.61 -1.77 -24.96
C ASN A 229 -4.23 -1.40 -24.37
N SER A 230 -4.18 -0.70 -23.27
CA SER A 230 -2.91 -0.31 -22.63
C SER A 230 -2.53 -1.22 -21.47
N PHE A 231 -1.26 -1.18 -21.10
CA PHE A 231 -0.71 -1.97 -19.99
C PHE A 231 0.22 -1.14 -19.14
N VAL A 232 0.09 -1.29 -17.82
CA VAL A 232 1.02 -0.73 -16.84
C VAL A 232 1.21 -1.67 -15.66
N SER A 233 2.47 -1.80 -15.23
CA SER A 233 2.87 -2.39 -13.95
C SER A 233 3.41 -1.29 -13.05
N TYR A 234 2.87 -1.21 -11.83
CA TYR A 234 3.19 -0.16 -10.87
C TYR A 234 3.45 -0.77 -9.49
N LEU A 235 4.50 -0.28 -8.83
CA LEU A 235 4.85 -0.66 -7.47
C LEU A 235 4.79 0.54 -6.53
N GLU A 236 4.21 0.34 -5.35
CA GLU A 236 4.27 1.26 -4.21
C GLU A 236 5.15 0.66 -3.12
N GLY A 237 6.20 1.38 -2.74
CA GLY A 237 7.05 1.07 -1.60
C GLY A 237 6.90 2.12 -0.50
N CYS A 238 6.85 1.69 0.76
CA CYS A 238 6.66 2.61 1.90
C CYS A 238 7.53 2.22 3.08
N THR A 239 8.17 3.23 3.72
CA THR A 239 8.93 3.06 4.96
C THR A 239 8.77 4.27 5.90
N ALA A 240 9.01 4.04 7.20
CA ALA A 240 9.04 5.09 8.22
C ALA A 240 10.15 4.82 9.24
N PRO A 241 10.68 5.86 9.93
CA PRO A 241 11.57 5.71 11.06
C PRO A 241 10.88 5.10 12.29
N MET A 242 11.66 4.83 13.33
CA MET A 242 11.17 4.42 14.64
C MET A 242 10.87 5.64 15.51
N PHE A 243 9.61 5.78 15.93
CA PHE A 243 9.18 6.82 16.87
C PHE A 243 8.34 6.24 18.00
N ASP A 244 8.43 6.83 19.19
CA ASP A 244 7.65 6.45 20.38
C ASP A 244 6.18 6.87 20.31
N THR A 245 5.80 7.59 19.24
CA THR A 245 4.43 8.04 18.99
C THR A 245 3.82 7.29 17.83
N ASN A 246 2.50 7.12 17.85
CA ASN A 246 1.79 6.58 16.71
C ASN A 246 1.60 7.64 15.63
N GLN A 247 1.94 7.30 14.40
CA GLN A 247 1.74 8.14 13.24
C GLN A 247 0.63 7.59 12.35
N LEU A 248 -0.20 8.49 11.81
CA LEU A 248 -1.28 8.14 10.90
C LEU A 248 -0.80 8.21 9.44
N HIS A 249 -0.84 7.08 8.76
CA HIS A 249 -0.76 7.00 7.30
C HIS A 249 -2.16 6.69 6.75
N ALA A 250 -2.73 7.63 6.00
CA ALA A 250 -4.04 7.45 5.37
C ALA A 250 -3.94 7.76 3.86
N ALA A 251 -3.83 6.71 3.05
CA ALA A 251 -3.67 6.83 1.60
C ALA A 251 -4.95 6.47 0.83
N VAL A 252 -5.06 7.04 -0.37
CA VAL A 252 -6.13 6.72 -1.32
C VAL A 252 -5.51 6.36 -2.67
N VAL A 253 -5.94 5.23 -3.26
CA VAL A 253 -5.52 4.79 -4.59
C VAL A 253 -6.73 4.51 -5.47
N GLU A 254 -6.79 5.17 -6.62
CA GLU A 254 -7.80 4.98 -7.63
C GLU A 254 -7.18 4.43 -8.92
N LEU A 255 -7.66 3.27 -9.40
CA LEU A 255 -7.26 2.69 -10.68
C LEU A 255 -8.44 2.65 -11.63
N ILE A 256 -8.21 3.00 -12.90
CA ILE A 256 -9.24 2.98 -13.94
C ILE A 256 -8.68 2.29 -15.17
N ALA A 257 -9.24 1.14 -15.54
CA ALA A 257 -8.88 0.38 -16.73
C ALA A 257 -10.00 0.44 -17.77
N MET A 258 -9.69 0.92 -18.99
CA MET A 258 -10.62 1.00 -20.11
C MET A 258 -10.63 -0.32 -20.90
N ASP A 259 -11.30 -0.36 -22.06
CA ASP A 259 -11.48 -1.58 -22.85
C ASP A 259 -10.14 -2.27 -23.16
N GLY A 260 -10.00 -3.55 -22.78
CA GLY A 260 -8.80 -4.33 -22.99
C GLY A 260 -7.56 -3.89 -22.21
N ALA A 261 -7.68 -2.87 -21.34
CA ALA A 261 -6.55 -2.37 -20.56
C ALA A 261 -6.23 -3.26 -19.36
N GLU A 262 -4.96 -3.34 -18.98
CA GLU A 262 -4.49 -4.07 -17.81
C GLU A 262 -3.65 -3.18 -16.90
N ILE A 263 -3.98 -3.18 -15.60
CA ILE A 263 -3.22 -2.53 -14.53
C ILE A 263 -2.78 -3.60 -13.53
N LYS A 264 -1.48 -3.75 -13.34
CA LYS A 264 -0.89 -4.50 -12.23
C LYS A 264 -0.41 -3.51 -11.19
N TYR A 265 -0.95 -3.59 -9.97
CA TYR A 265 -0.54 -2.73 -8.87
C TYR A 265 0.00 -3.56 -7.73
N SER A 266 1.26 -3.39 -7.43
CA SER A 266 1.95 -4.08 -6.35
C SER A 266 2.24 -3.12 -5.19
N THR A 267 2.21 -3.63 -3.96
CA THR A 267 2.59 -2.86 -2.76
C THR A 267 3.52 -3.69 -1.91
N ILE A 268 4.64 -3.09 -1.50
CA ILE A 268 5.50 -3.62 -0.45
C ILE A 268 5.56 -2.58 0.66
N GLN A 269 4.95 -2.89 1.80
CA GLN A 269 4.93 -1.99 2.95
C GLN A 269 5.76 -2.55 4.08
N ASN A 270 6.74 -1.76 4.52
CA ASN A 270 7.63 -2.08 5.62
C ASN A 270 7.65 -0.93 6.62
N TRP A 271 6.58 -0.83 7.39
CA TRP A 271 6.42 0.18 8.40
C TRP A 271 7.07 -0.20 9.74
N TYR A 272 7.28 0.77 10.59
CA TYR A 272 7.62 0.53 11.99
C TYR A 272 6.39 0.04 12.77
N SER A 273 6.55 -1.06 13.50
CA SER A 273 5.46 -1.76 14.19
C SER A 273 5.18 -1.27 15.62
N GLY A 274 5.99 -0.37 16.14
CA GLY A 274 6.10 -0.10 17.56
C GLY A 274 7.11 -1.01 18.25
N ASP A 275 7.37 -0.73 19.53
CA ASP A 275 8.29 -1.49 20.38
C ASP A 275 7.68 -2.83 20.86
N GLU A 276 8.40 -3.57 21.67
CA GLU A 276 7.95 -4.86 22.27
C GLU A 276 6.71 -4.71 23.17
N LYS A 277 6.47 -3.50 23.71
CA LYS A 277 5.31 -3.20 24.55
C LYS A 277 4.13 -2.68 23.72
N GLY A 278 4.30 -2.48 22.40
CA GLY A 278 3.30 -1.92 21.50
C GLY A 278 3.20 -0.39 21.58
N VAL A 279 4.29 0.29 21.99
CA VAL A 279 4.36 1.75 22.00
C VAL A 279 4.88 2.26 20.66
N GLY A 280 4.26 3.31 20.12
CA GLY A 280 4.61 3.86 18.81
C GLY A 280 4.10 3.03 17.65
N GLY A 281 4.70 3.23 16.48
CA GLY A 281 4.38 2.53 15.25
C GLY A 281 3.30 3.20 14.39
N ILE A 282 3.20 2.75 13.15
CA ILE A 282 2.33 3.35 12.13
C ILE A 282 0.92 2.78 12.20
N TYR A 283 -0.07 3.66 12.14
CA TYR A 283 -1.46 3.32 11.81
C TYR A 283 -1.65 3.47 10.29
N ASN A 284 -1.75 2.35 9.61
CA ASN A 284 -1.79 2.26 8.15
C ASN A 284 -3.22 2.03 7.66
N PHE A 285 -3.94 3.12 7.39
CA PHE A 285 -5.36 3.12 7.03
C PHE A 285 -5.54 3.53 5.58
N VAL A 286 -5.71 2.55 4.68
CA VAL A 286 -5.63 2.75 3.24
C VAL A 286 -6.92 2.35 2.53
N THR A 287 -7.38 3.23 1.65
CA THR A 287 -8.51 2.99 0.75
C THR A 287 -8.01 2.84 -0.68
N LYS A 288 -8.07 1.62 -1.24
CA LYS A 288 -7.68 1.33 -2.63
C LYS A 288 -8.87 0.79 -3.41
N ARG A 289 -9.13 1.34 -4.60
CA ARG A 289 -10.21 0.84 -5.44
C ARG A 289 -9.86 0.92 -6.92
N GLY A 290 -10.07 -0.20 -7.61
CA GLY A 290 -9.96 -0.31 -9.06
C GLY A 290 -11.32 -0.39 -9.71
N LEU A 291 -11.50 0.33 -10.80
CA LEU A 291 -12.64 0.26 -11.70
C LEU A 291 -12.18 -0.40 -13.01
N ALA A 292 -12.48 -1.68 -13.17
CA ALA A 292 -12.37 -2.39 -14.46
C ALA A 292 -13.57 -1.99 -15.32
N LYS A 293 -13.48 -0.77 -15.89
CA LYS A 293 -14.57 -0.08 -16.56
C LYS A 293 -14.84 -0.65 -17.94
N GLY A 294 -13.79 -0.98 -18.65
CA GLY A 294 -13.87 -1.43 -20.02
C GLY A 294 -14.12 -2.92 -20.19
N ASN A 295 -14.62 -3.35 -21.35
CA ASN A 295 -14.78 -4.75 -21.68
C ASN A 295 -13.42 -5.43 -21.78
N GLY A 296 -13.28 -6.63 -21.19
CA GLY A 296 -12.02 -7.36 -21.18
C GLY A 296 -10.89 -6.71 -20.40
N SER A 297 -11.17 -5.64 -19.63
CA SER A 297 -10.16 -4.98 -18.79
C SER A 297 -9.76 -5.85 -17.60
N LYS A 298 -8.55 -5.62 -17.09
CA LYS A 298 -8.00 -6.37 -15.95
C LYS A 298 -7.33 -5.48 -14.94
N ILE A 299 -7.61 -5.71 -13.65
CA ILE A 299 -6.93 -5.06 -12.53
C ILE A 299 -6.45 -6.15 -11.56
N SER A 300 -5.16 -6.16 -11.29
CA SER A 300 -4.53 -7.06 -10.33
C SER A 300 -3.89 -6.28 -9.19
N TRP A 301 -4.25 -6.64 -7.96
CA TRP A 301 -3.61 -6.16 -6.74
C TRP A 301 -2.69 -7.24 -6.19
N THR A 302 -1.42 -6.93 -5.98
CA THR A 302 -0.49 -7.80 -5.25
C THR A 302 0.07 -7.03 -4.08
N GLN A 303 -0.03 -7.56 -2.86
CA GLN A 303 0.45 -6.84 -1.68
C GLN A 303 1.19 -7.73 -0.68
N LEU A 304 2.28 -7.17 -0.15
CA LEU A 304 2.98 -7.65 1.02
C LEU A 304 2.88 -6.58 2.10
N GLU A 305 2.14 -6.90 3.16
CA GLU A 305 1.92 -6.02 4.32
C GLU A 305 2.74 -6.54 5.49
N THR A 306 3.73 -5.76 5.89
CA THR A 306 4.56 -6.02 7.07
C THR A 306 4.74 -4.75 7.89
N GLY A 307 5.05 -4.91 9.16
CA GLY A 307 5.17 -3.75 10.04
C GLY A 307 3.80 -3.20 10.41
N SER A 308 3.70 -1.90 10.64
CA SER A 308 2.55 -1.17 11.19
C SER A 308 2.08 -1.69 12.55
N ALA A 309 1.73 -0.80 13.46
CA ALA A 309 1.08 -1.18 14.71
C ALA A 309 -0.36 -1.66 14.43
N VAL A 310 -1.06 -0.96 13.54
CA VAL A 310 -2.41 -1.30 13.08
C VAL A 310 -2.52 -1.12 11.57
N THR A 311 -3.00 -2.12 10.86
CA THR A 311 -3.29 -2.04 9.43
C THR A 311 -4.78 -2.21 9.15
N LEU A 312 -5.39 -1.25 8.46
CA LEU A 312 -6.76 -1.31 7.93
C LEU A 312 -6.72 -1.06 6.42
N LYS A 313 -6.83 -2.14 5.60
CA LYS A 313 -6.60 -2.01 4.16
C LYS A 313 -7.41 -3.04 3.36
N TYR A 314 -8.31 -2.53 2.51
CA TYR A 314 -9.25 -3.36 1.75
C TYR A 314 -9.27 -2.94 0.27
N PRO A 315 -8.25 -3.29 -0.54
CA PRO A 315 -8.30 -3.07 -1.98
C PRO A 315 -9.54 -3.69 -2.59
N SER A 316 -10.13 -3.03 -3.56
CA SER A 316 -11.33 -3.54 -4.21
C SER A 316 -11.26 -3.44 -5.72
N VAL A 317 -12.02 -4.28 -6.44
CA VAL A 317 -12.22 -4.16 -7.87
C VAL A 317 -13.72 -4.16 -8.18
N ILE A 318 -14.15 -3.12 -8.89
CA ILE A 318 -15.48 -3.05 -9.49
C ILE A 318 -15.34 -3.53 -10.94
N LEU A 319 -15.90 -4.72 -11.23
CA LEU A 319 -15.86 -5.37 -12.53
C LEU A 319 -17.08 -4.92 -13.33
N GLN A 320 -16.97 -3.75 -13.98
CA GLN A 320 -18.06 -3.09 -14.68
C GLN A 320 -18.19 -3.55 -16.13
N GLY A 321 -17.07 -3.65 -16.85
CA GLY A 321 -17.04 -4.10 -18.23
C GLY A 321 -17.33 -5.60 -18.35
N ASP A 322 -17.94 -6.02 -19.47
CA ASP A 322 -18.12 -7.44 -19.77
C ASP A 322 -16.76 -8.12 -19.96
N ASN A 323 -16.63 -9.38 -19.51
CA ASN A 323 -15.39 -10.16 -19.54
C ASN A 323 -14.24 -9.55 -18.73
N SER A 324 -14.48 -8.55 -17.86
CA SER A 324 -13.43 -7.96 -17.05
C SER A 324 -12.94 -8.91 -15.96
N VAL A 325 -11.69 -8.73 -15.52
CA VAL A 325 -10.99 -9.59 -14.57
C VAL A 325 -10.45 -8.78 -13.39
N GLY A 326 -10.67 -9.28 -12.18
CA GLY A 326 -10.12 -8.73 -10.95
C GLY A 326 -9.30 -9.78 -10.19
N GLU A 327 -8.10 -9.44 -9.79
CA GLU A 327 -7.23 -10.34 -9.03
C GLU A 327 -6.74 -9.67 -7.75
N PHE A 328 -6.61 -10.45 -6.70
CA PHE A 328 -6.07 -10.01 -5.43
C PHE A 328 -5.16 -11.10 -4.85
N TYR A 329 -3.90 -10.78 -4.72
CA TYR A 329 -2.87 -11.62 -4.12
C TYR A 329 -2.29 -10.89 -2.91
N SER A 330 -2.35 -11.49 -1.73
CA SER A 330 -1.96 -10.81 -0.49
C SER A 330 -1.20 -11.71 0.46
N VAL A 331 -0.14 -11.16 1.03
CA VAL A 331 0.52 -11.68 2.25
C VAL A 331 0.43 -10.61 3.32
N ALA A 332 -0.14 -10.93 4.47
CA ALA A 332 -0.15 -10.07 5.65
C ALA A 332 0.59 -10.76 6.79
N VAL A 333 1.71 -10.17 7.23
CA VAL A 333 2.55 -10.71 8.31
C VAL A 333 2.46 -9.82 9.53
N THR A 334 2.03 -10.39 10.64
CA THR A 334 1.96 -9.71 11.93
C THR A 334 2.79 -10.44 12.97
N SER A 335 3.50 -9.70 13.81
CA SER A 335 4.29 -10.21 14.92
C SER A 335 4.13 -9.31 16.15
N LYS A 336 4.72 -9.68 17.28
CA LYS A 336 4.64 -8.91 18.53
C LYS A 336 3.18 -8.60 18.89
N ARG A 337 2.80 -7.33 18.95
CA ARG A 337 1.43 -6.84 19.27
C ARG A 337 0.71 -6.19 18.09
N GLN A 338 1.20 -6.42 16.89
CA GLN A 338 0.60 -5.87 15.68
C GLN A 338 -0.82 -6.40 15.47
N GLN A 339 -1.64 -5.56 14.86
CA GLN A 339 -3.00 -5.92 14.48
C GLN A 339 -3.24 -5.56 13.01
N ALA A 340 -3.70 -6.51 12.23
CA ALA A 340 -4.07 -6.30 10.85
C ALA A 340 -5.52 -6.72 10.63
N ASP A 341 -6.34 -5.83 10.11
CA ASP A 341 -7.66 -6.17 9.54
C ASP A 341 -7.60 -5.77 8.07
N THR A 342 -7.33 -6.77 7.23
CA THR A 342 -7.09 -6.58 5.79
C THR A 342 -8.06 -7.40 4.97
N GLY A 343 -8.02 -7.25 3.66
CA GLY A 343 -8.85 -8.06 2.78
C GLY A 343 -9.15 -7.39 1.46
N THR A 344 -10.24 -7.81 0.82
CA THR A 344 -10.59 -7.31 -0.51
C THR A 344 -12.09 -7.33 -0.77
N LYS A 345 -12.51 -6.58 -1.81
CA LYS A 345 -13.88 -6.59 -2.30
C LYS A 345 -13.88 -6.78 -3.81
N MET A 346 -14.58 -7.81 -4.29
CA MET A 346 -14.79 -8.06 -5.72
C MET A 346 -16.27 -7.88 -6.05
N ILE A 347 -16.58 -6.85 -6.85
CA ILE A 347 -17.95 -6.46 -7.18
C ILE A 347 -18.18 -6.67 -8.67
N HIS A 348 -18.93 -7.70 -9.02
CA HIS A 348 -19.25 -8.08 -10.39
C HIS A 348 -20.52 -7.37 -10.86
N LEU A 349 -20.40 -6.54 -11.89
CA LEU A 349 -21.50 -5.81 -12.53
C LEU A 349 -21.70 -6.22 -13.98
N GLY A 350 -20.60 -6.43 -14.73
CA GLY A 350 -20.60 -6.90 -16.12
C GLY A 350 -20.81 -8.40 -16.25
N LYS A 351 -21.07 -8.86 -17.48
CA LYS A 351 -21.27 -10.27 -17.82
C LYS A 351 -19.92 -10.99 -17.99
N ASN A 352 -19.91 -12.32 -17.70
CA ASN A 352 -18.74 -13.19 -17.85
C ASN A 352 -17.50 -12.68 -17.08
N THR A 353 -17.68 -11.88 -16.05
CA THR A 353 -16.60 -11.33 -15.24
C THR A 353 -15.97 -12.40 -14.35
N LYS A 354 -14.68 -12.27 -14.09
CA LYS A 354 -13.93 -13.23 -13.26
C LYS A 354 -13.18 -12.50 -12.15
N SER A 355 -13.14 -13.13 -10.96
CA SER A 355 -12.25 -12.66 -9.90
C SER A 355 -11.54 -13.82 -9.20
N THR A 356 -10.30 -13.57 -8.81
CA THR A 356 -9.46 -14.49 -8.03
C THR A 356 -8.95 -13.77 -6.79
N ILE A 357 -9.06 -14.43 -5.65
CA ILE A 357 -8.57 -13.93 -4.36
C ILE A 357 -7.68 -15.02 -3.74
N ILE A 358 -6.41 -14.71 -3.54
CA ILE A 358 -5.46 -15.56 -2.80
C ILE A 358 -4.88 -14.72 -1.66
N SER A 359 -5.28 -15.03 -0.43
CA SER A 359 -4.84 -14.28 0.76
C SER A 359 -4.14 -15.20 1.75
N LYS A 360 -2.92 -14.86 2.13
CA LYS A 360 -2.11 -15.60 3.10
C LYS A 360 -1.86 -14.70 4.31
N GLY A 361 -2.36 -15.11 5.47
CA GLY A 361 -2.14 -14.41 6.75
C GLY A 361 -1.13 -15.16 7.61
N ILE A 362 -0.17 -14.46 8.20
CA ILE A 362 0.79 -15.03 9.16
C ILE A 362 0.71 -14.22 10.44
N SER A 363 0.50 -14.92 11.55
CA SER A 363 0.46 -14.31 12.89
C SER A 363 1.47 -14.97 13.80
N ALA A 364 2.27 -14.16 14.49
CA ALA A 364 3.27 -14.60 15.45
C ALA A 364 3.22 -13.77 16.74
N GLY A 365 3.72 -14.30 17.85
CA GLY A 365 3.75 -13.62 19.14
C GLY A 365 2.35 -13.40 19.72
N GLU A 366 1.98 -12.17 20.05
CA GLU A 366 0.66 -11.75 20.55
C GLU A 366 -0.20 -11.06 19.46
N SER A 367 0.22 -11.15 18.20
CA SER A 367 -0.41 -10.42 17.09
C SER A 367 -1.77 -11.00 16.69
N GLN A 368 -2.58 -10.15 16.04
CA GLN A 368 -3.90 -10.51 15.54
C GLN A 368 -4.00 -10.17 14.05
N ASN A 369 -4.37 -11.14 13.23
CA ASN A 369 -4.54 -10.96 11.79
C ASN A 369 -5.97 -11.34 11.37
N SER A 370 -6.65 -10.41 10.74
CA SER A 370 -8.01 -10.60 10.26
C SER A 370 -8.08 -10.41 8.76
N TYR A 371 -8.74 -11.32 8.07
CA TYR A 371 -9.07 -11.20 6.66
C TYR A 371 -10.58 -10.95 6.48
N ARG A 372 -10.93 -9.94 5.66
CA ARG A 372 -12.30 -9.66 5.25
C ARG A 372 -12.44 -9.78 3.74
N GLY A 373 -13.26 -10.72 3.28
CA GLY A 373 -13.52 -10.93 1.86
C GLY A 373 -14.97 -10.60 1.50
N LEU A 374 -15.19 -9.62 0.61
CA LEU A 374 -16.50 -9.37 0.05
C LEU A 374 -16.52 -9.78 -1.42
N VAL A 375 -17.43 -10.69 -1.78
CA VAL A 375 -17.73 -11.03 -3.18
C VAL A 375 -19.19 -10.76 -3.44
N LYS A 376 -19.44 -9.81 -4.35
CA LYS A 376 -20.81 -9.45 -4.72
C LYS A 376 -21.02 -9.65 -6.22
N ILE A 377 -22.00 -10.51 -6.58
CA ILE A 377 -22.45 -10.69 -7.95
C ILE A 377 -23.76 -9.92 -8.14
N GLY A 378 -23.71 -8.88 -8.95
CA GLY A 378 -24.84 -8.04 -9.27
C GLY A 378 -25.91 -8.74 -10.09
N LYS A 379 -27.13 -8.21 -10.09
CA LYS A 379 -28.29 -8.80 -10.77
C LYS A 379 -28.09 -9.04 -12.27
N ASN A 380 -27.30 -8.18 -12.93
CA ASN A 380 -27.04 -8.25 -14.37
C ASN A 380 -25.73 -8.98 -14.73
N ALA A 381 -24.94 -9.41 -13.74
CA ALA A 381 -23.63 -10.05 -13.92
C ALA A 381 -23.81 -11.54 -14.26
N GLU A 382 -24.31 -11.83 -15.46
CA GLU A 382 -24.47 -13.19 -15.96
C GLU A 382 -23.14 -13.91 -16.08
N ASN A 383 -23.06 -15.19 -15.68
CA ASN A 383 -21.89 -16.06 -15.75
C ASN A 383 -20.67 -15.53 -14.98
N ALA A 384 -20.86 -14.64 -14.03
CA ALA A 384 -19.76 -14.17 -13.17
C ALA A 384 -19.17 -15.33 -12.35
N ARG A 385 -17.85 -15.34 -12.18
CA ARG A 385 -17.15 -16.37 -11.42
C ARG A 385 -16.17 -15.76 -10.43
N ASN A 386 -16.18 -16.28 -9.21
CA ASN A 386 -15.15 -15.97 -8.22
C ASN A 386 -14.52 -17.26 -7.68
N TYR A 387 -13.21 -17.20 -7.48
CA TYR A 387 -12.46 -18.14 -6.64
C TYR A 387 -11.78 -17.35 -5.51
N SER A 388 -11.95 -17.82 -4.29
CA SER A 388 -11.34 -17.21 -3.10
C SER A 388 -10.68 -18.26 -2.23
N GLN A 389 -9.41 -18.08 -1.93
CA GLN A 389 -8.64 -18.89 -0.99
C GLN A 389 -8.02 -17.98 0.08
N CYS A 390 -8.32 -18.29 1.35
CA CYS A 390 -7.88 -17.50 2.49
C CYS A 390 -7.21 -18.42 3.52
N ASP A 391 -5.88 -18.46 3.53
CA ASP A 391 -5.14 -19.32 4.42
C ASP A 391 -4.45 -18.52 5.50
N SER A 392 -4.48 -19.03 6.73
CA SER A 392 -3.83 -18.43 7.89
C SER A 392 -2.84 -19.40 8.53
N MET A 393 -1.67 -18.89 8.86
CA MET A 393 -0.63 -19.62 9.58
C MET A 393 -0.36 -18.96 10.94
N LEU A 394 -0.38 -19.76 12.00
CA LEU A 394 -0.10 -19.33 13.36
C LEU A 394 1.28 -19.84 13.80
N ILE A 395 2.11 -18.93 14.34
CA ILE A 395 3.42 -19.24 14.90
C ILE A 395 3.38 -18.87 16.40
N GLY A 396 3.45 -19.86 17.28
CA GLY A 396 3.30 -19.67 18.73
C GLY A 396 1.87 -19.90 19.23
N GLN A 397 1.61 -19.58 20.50
CA GLN A 397 0.39 -19.96 21.22
C GLN A 397 -0.62 -18.83 21.42
N THR A 398 -0.19 -17.57 21.37
CA THR A 398 -0.96 -16.39 21.77
C THR A 398 -1.48 -15.55 20.62
N CYS A 399 -0.96 -15.75 19.40
CA CYS A 399 -1.42 -15.06 18.22
C CYS A 399 -2.78 -15.57 17.71
N GLY A 400 -3.50 -14.73 16.98
CA GLY A 400 -4.82 -15.05 16.43
C GLY A 400 -4.94 -14.82 14.93
N ALA A 401 -5.82 -15.59 14.29
CA ALA A 401 -6.26 -15.39 12.92
C ALA A 401 -7.79 -15.44 12.84
N HIS A 402 -8.36 -14.50 12.08
CA HIS A 402 -9.79 -14.35 11.95
C HIS A 402 -10.18 -14.18 10.48
N THR A 403 -11.27 -14.80 10.06
CA THR A 403 -11.77 -14.72 8.68
C THR A 403 -13.23 -14.30 8.66
N PHE A 404 -13.53 -13.22 7.92
CA PHE A 404 -14.87 -12.65 7.80
C PHE A 404 -15.31 -12.62 6.33
N PRO A 405 -15.81 -13.73 5.77
CA PRO A 405 -16.34 -13.76 4.42
C PRO A 405 -17.72 -13.11 4.35
N TYR A 406 -17.95 -12.31 3.30
CA TYR A 406 -19.25 -11.80 2.95
C TYR A 406 -19.54 -12.11 1.47
N ILE A 407 -20.55 -12.95 1.22
CA ILE A 407 -20.86 -13.45 -0.11
C ILE A 407 -22.31 -13.09 -0.46
N GLU A 408 -22.50 -12.39 -1.57
CA GLU A 408 -23.81 -12.00 -2.07
C GLU A 408 -23.90 -12.31 -3.58
N SER A 409 -24.88 -13.12 -3.99
CA SER A 409 -25.14 -13.37 -5.40
C SER A 409 -26.60 -13.08 -5.72
N ALA A 410 -26.82 -12.08 -6.56
CA ALA A 410 -28.14 -11.69 -7.05
C ALA A 410 -28.46 -12.27 -8.46
N ASN A 411 -27.52 -13.01 -9.07
CA ASN A 411 -27.68 -13.63 -10.38
C ASN A 411 -27.56 -15.18 -10.28
N PRO A 412 -28.53 -15.95 -10.77
CA PRO A 412 -28.52 -17.42 -10.63
C PRO A 412 -27.44 -18.14 -11.44
N THR A 413 -26.81 -17.46 -12.42
CA THR A 413 -25.71 -18.04 -13.22
C THR A 413 -24.33 -17.81 -12.58
N GLY A 414 -24.28 -17.00 -11.52
CA GLY A 414 -23.05 -16.70 -10.79
C GLY A 414 -22.51 -17.95 -10.06
N LYS A 415 -21.17 -18.09 -10.06
CA LYS A 415 -20.48 -19.17 -9.34
C LYS A 415 -19.44 -18.55 -8.41
N ILE A 416 -19.48 -18.95 -7.14
CA ILE A 416 -18.55 -18.51 -6.10
C ILE A 416 -17.99 -19.75 -5.41
N GLU A 417 -16.66 -19.86 -5.41
CA GLU A 417 -15.91 -20.87 -4.69
C GLU A 417 -15.11 -20.18 -3.60
N HIS A 418 -15.25 -20.63 -2.36
CA HIS A 418 -14.55 -20.04 -1.22
C HIS A 418 -13.96 -21.14 -0.33
N GLU A 419 -12.65 -21.07 -0.13
CA GLU A 419 -11.89 -21.95 0.75
C GLU A 419 -11.21 -21.11 1.84
N ALA A 420 -11.19 -21.60 3.07
CA ALA A 420 -10.47 -20.96 4.17
C ALA A 420 -9.80 -22.04 5.02
N THR A 421 -8.52 -21.88 5.30
CA THR A 421 -7.77 -22.77 6.18
C THR A 421 -7.05 -21.98 7.27
N THR A 422 -6.90 -22.61 8.44
CA THR A 422 -6.05 -22.09 9.50
C THR A 422 -5.21 -23.22 10.02
N SER A 423 -3.90 -23.05 9.98
CA SER A 423 -2.93 -24.02 10.49
C SER A 423 -1.99 -23.38 11.51
N ARG A 424 -1.47 -24.18 12.40
CA ARG A 424 -0.39 -23.78 13.31
C ARG A 424 0.87 -24.54 12.93
N VAL A 425 2.01 -23.86 12.92
CA VAL A 425 3.31 -24.53 12.75
C VAL A 425 3.50 -25.49 13.93
N GLY A 426 3.55 -26.77 13.61
CA GLY A 426 3.64 -27.84 14.62
C GLY A 426 5.08 -28.09 15.06
N GLU A 427 5.27 -28.37 16.36
CA GLU A 427 6.57 -28.75 16.92
C GLU A 427 7.18 -29.97 16.19
N GLU A 428 6.35 -30.91 15.74
CA GLU A 428 6.79 -32.07 14.97
C GLU A 428 7.40 -31.70 13.61
N GLN A 429 6.86 -30.68 12.94
CA GLN A 429 7.40 -30.20 11.67
C GLN A 429 8.76 -29.53 11.86
N ILE A 430 8.87 -28.70 12.89
CA ILE A 430 10.13 -28.03 13.27
C ILE A 430 11.15 -29.11 13.68
N PHE A 431 10.80 -30.03 14.56
CA PHE A 431 11.67 -31.12 14.99
C PHE A 431 12.17 -31.96 13.80
N TYR A 432 11.30 -32.29 12.84
CA TYR A 432 11.69 -33.05 11.64
C TYR A 432 12.77 -32.32 10.80
N LEU A 433 12.69 -31.00 10.67
CA LEU A 433 13.67 -30.19 9.97
C LEU A 433 14.96 -30.04 10.78
N GLN A 434 14.86 -29.86 12.10
CA GLN A 434 16.02 -29.83 13.01
C GLN A 434 16.83 -31.14 13.00
N GLN A 435 16.17 -32.30 12.87
CA GLN A 435 16.85 -33.60 12.71
C GLN A 435 17.67 -33.69 11.42
N ARG A 436 17.47 -32.78 10.46
CA ARG A 436 18.25 -32.63 9.23
C ARG A 436 19.31 -31.54 9.31
N GLY A 437 19.57 -31.01 10.50
CA GLY A 437 20.62 -30.05 10.79
C GLY A 437 20.21 -28.59 10.55
N MET A 438 18.92 -28.28 10.38
CA MET A 438 18.43 -26.91 10.30
C MET A 438 18.30 -26.31 11.70
N SER A 439 18.57 -25.01 11.84
CA SER A 439 18.18 -24.29 13.05
C SER A 439 16.64 -24.19 13.10
N GLU A 440 16.07 -23.92 14.29
CA GLU A 440 14.63 -23.71 14.44
C GLU A 440 14.15 -22.56 13.57
N GLN A 441 14.92 -21.49 13.51
CA GLN A 441 14.64 -20.31 12.71
C GLN A 441 14.64 -20.60 11.21
N ASP A 442 15.65 -21.32 10.70
CA ASP A 442 15.70 -21.74 9.30
C ASP A 442 14.51 -22.64 8.95
N ALA A 443 14.11 -23.51 9.87
CA ALA A 443 12.95 -24.39 9.69
C ALA A 443 11.66 -23.60 9.54
N ILE A 444 11.44 -22.59 10.38
CA ILE A 444 10.27 -21.71 10.30
C ILE A 444 10.31 -20.87 9.04
N SER A 445 11.45 -20.24 8.70
CA SER A 445 11.63 -19.50 7.47
C SER A 445 11.29 -20.33 6.23
N MET A 446 11.77 -21.60 6.20
CA MET A 446 11.46 -22.52 5.10
C MET A 446 9.95 -22.82 4.98
N ILE A 447 9.26 -23.04 6.10
CA ILE A 447 7.81 -23.31 6.12
C ILE A 447 7.05 -22.07 5.64
N VAL A 448 7.40 -20.90 6.15
CA VAL A 448 6.77 -19.62 5.77
C VAL A 448 6.99 -19.29 4.29
N ASN A 449 8.23 -19.39 3.81
CA ASN A 449 8.54 -19.14 2.40
C ASN A 449 7.76 -20.10 1.47
N GLY A 450 7.58 -21.36 1.86
CA GLY A 450 6.73 -22.31 1.16
C GLY A 450 5.26 -21.87 1.13
N PHE A 451 4.74 -21.36 2.26
CA PHE A 451 3.35 -20.94 2.41
C PHE A 451 3.00 -19.71 1.57
N VAL A 452 3.91 -18.73 1.46
CA VAL A 452 3.66 -17.47 0.75
C VAL A 452 4.08 -17.50 -0.73
N LYS A 453 4.77 -18.54 -1.15
CA LYS A 453 5.39 -18.67 -2.51
C LYS A 453 4.43 -18.35 -3.65
N GLU A 454 3.18 -18.73 -3.53
CA GLU A 454 2.15 -18.51 -4.55
C GLU A 454 1.91 -17.02 -4.81
N VAL A 455 1.83 -16.24 -3.74
CA VAL A 455 1.62 -14.77 -3.83
C VAL A 455 2.88 -14.05 -4.29
N LEU A 456 4.05 -14.45 -3.79
CA LEU A 456 5.31 -13.79 -4.15
C LEU A 456 5.69 -13.96 -5.62
N LYS A 457 5.18 -14.98 -6.30
CA LYS A 457 5.38 -15.16 -7.75
C LYS A 457 4.69 -14.09 -8.60
N GLU A 458 3.68 -13.43 -8.06
CA GLU A 458 2.94 -12.37 -8.76
C GLU A 458 3.67 -11.01 -8.68
N LEU A 459 4.67 -10.89 -7.80
CA LEU A 459 5.54 -9.71 -7.73
C LEU A 459 6.56 -9.75 -8.87
N PRO A 460 6.95 -8.58 -9.43
CA PRO A 460 8.13 -8.46 -10.27
C PRO A 460 9.37 -9.04 -9.56
N MET A 461 10.29 -9.65 -10.33
CA MET A 461 11.40 -10.43 -9.77
C MET A 461 12.28 -9.64 -8.82
N GLU A 462 12.53 -8.38 -9.12
CA GLU A 462 13.36 -7.47 -8.31
C GLU A 462 12.74 -7.24 -6.93
N PHE A 463 11.42 -7.13 -6.86
CA PHE A 463 10.66 -6.93 -5.62
C PHE A 463 10.39 -8.23 -4.86
N ALA A 464 10.32 -9.36 -5.55
CA ALA A 464 10.21 -10.66 -4.90
C ALA A 464 11.42 -10.98 -4.01
N ILE A 465 12.61 -10.52 -4.39
CA ILE A 465 13.85 -10.66 -3.58
C ILE A 465 13.75 -9.81 -2.32
N GLU A 466 13.29 -8.57 -2.42
CA GLU A 466 13.08 -7.68 -1.26
C GLU A 466 12.00 -8.26 -0.33
N ALA A 467 10.90 -8.72 -0.90
CA ALA A 467 9.82 -9.35 -0.16
C ALA A 467 10.28 -10.57 0.66
N ASN A 468 11.10 -11.45 0.08
CA ASN A 468 11.66 -12.60 0.79
C ASN A 468 12.56 -12.17 1.96
N LYS A 469 13.44 -11.19 1.75
CA LYS A 469 14.29 -10.64 2.84
C LYS A 469 13.47 -10.05 3.98
N LEU A 470 12.39 -9.32 3.67
CA LEU A 470 11.51 -8.74 4.68
C LEU A 470 10.78 -9.80 5.50
N LEU A 471 10.37 -10.90 4.87
CA LEU A 471 9.73 -12.02 5.57
C LEU A 471 10.70 -12.70 6.54
N ASP A 472 11.93 -12.93 6.13
CA ASP A 472 12.96 -13.54 6.99
C ASP A 472 13.22 -12.64 8.22
N ILE A 473 13.46 -11.35 8.04
CA ILE A 473 13.72 -10.38 9.12
C ILE A 473 12.54 -10.26 10.09
N LYS A 474 11.30 -10.24 9.61
CA LYS A 474 10.11 -10.01 10.45
C LYS A 474 9.73 -11.21 11.31
N LEU A 475 10.17 -12.40 10.95
CA LEU A 475 9.92 -13.63 11.68
C LEU A 475 11.08 -14.00 12.62
N GLU A 476 12.19 -13.28 12.52
CA GLU A 476 13.32 -13.40 13.43
C GLU A 476 12.89 -13.06 14.87
N GLY A 477 13.17 -13.93 15.82
CA GLY A 477 12.79 -13.75 17.22
C GLY A 477 11.30 -13.94 17.55
N SER A 478 10.45 -14.36 16.59
CA SER A 478 9.04 -14.66 16.87
C SER A 478 8.77 -16.04 17.48
N VAL A 479 9.84 -16.80 17.73
CA VAL A 479 9.82 -18.10 18.39
C VAL A 479 10.41 -17.94 19.78
N GLY A 480 9.57 -17.73 20.78
CA GLY A 480 9.92 -17.66 22.19
C GLY A 480 8.74 -18.08 23.04
#